data_c9514f6c906a903ee830df0cae0d1e0f
#
_entry.id   c9514f6c906a903ee830df0cae0d1e0f
#
_cell.length_a   1.000
_cell.length_b   1.000
_cell.length_c   1.000
_cell.angle_alpha   90.00
_cell.angle_beta   90.00
_cell.angle_gamma   90.00
#
_symmetry.space_group_name_H-M   'P 1'
#
loop_
_entity.id
_entity.type
_entity.pdbx_description
1 polymer ?
#
loop_
_entity_poly.entity_id
_entity_poly.type
_entity_poly.pdbx_seq_one_letter_code
_entity_poly.pdbx_strand_id
1 'polypeptide(L)'
;MAAFLSNLRNVVVAGFILALIVLLIHWSQTGIVADRTFWQFLVRWIHVISGVMWIGLLWYFNFVSTPTTPRIPEDLRPALGKYITPAALFWFRWAAMSTIVFGIVLAILNDYLIQAYTLDAVDSNGAFSEPRYVLIGIGMWLGTIMWFNVWFLIWPKQQRALNIDNRYPDMTKDARGAAGKSAGMFSRINTLLSIPMLFCMVGASHLP
;
A
#
# COMPACT_ATOMS: atom_id res chain seq x y z
N MET A 1 -7.42 24.79 20.92
CA MET A 1 -6.37 24.07 20.18
C MET A 1 -6.30 22.59 20.58
N ALA A 2 -6.15 22.26 21.87
CA ALA A 2 -6.10 20.86 22.32
C ALA A 2 -7.34 20.02 21.89
N ALA A 3 -8.56 20.51 22.07
CA ALA A 3 -9.78 19.83 21.65
C ALA A 3 -9.87 19.59 20.14
N PHE A 4 -9.28 20.48 19.32
CA PHE A 4 -9.19 20.29 17.86
C PHE A 4 -8.21 19.15 17.52
N LEU A 5 -7.03 19.18 18.12
CA LEU A 5 -5.97 18.19 17.86
C LEU A 5 -6.30 16.81 18.45
N SER A 6 -7.18 16.71 19.45
CA SER A 6 -7.63 15.42 19.97
C SER A 6 -8.56 14.65 19.04
N ASN A 7 -9.10 15.30 18.01
CA ASN A 7 -9.96 14.67 17.03
C ASN A 7 -9.21 14.38 15.72
N LEU A 8 -8.89 13.11 15.48
CA LEU A 8 -8.14 12.69 14.28
C LEU A 8 -8.77 13.18 12.97
N ARG A 9 -10.10 13.16 12.85
CA ARG A 9 -10.79 13.64 11.65
C ARG A 9 -10.46 15.10 11.37
N ASN A 10 -10.50 15.95 12.40
CA ASN A 10 -10.18 17.37 12.25
C ASN A 10 -8.73 17.59 11.81
N VAL A 11 -7.80 16.82 12.39
CA VAL A 11 -6.36 16.88 12.04
C VAL A 11 -6.14 16.47 10.59
N VAL A 12 -6.74 15.36 10.14
CA VAL A 12 -6.62 14.88 8.76
C VAL A 12 -7.22 15.89 7.77
N VAL A 13 -8.42 16.41 8.05
CA VAL A 13 -9.06 17.43 7.21
C VAL A 13 -8.20 18.70 7.14
N ALA A 14 -7.65 19.17 8.26
CA ALA A 14 -6.75 20.30 8.28
C ALA A 14 -5.47 20.07 7.46
N GLY A 15 -4.92 18.86 7.50
CA GLY A 15 -3.77 18.47 6.67
C GLY A 15 -4.07 18.58 5.16
N PHE A 16 -5.24 18.11 4.72
CA PHE A 16 -5.67 18.28 3.32
C PHE A 16 -5.93 19.74 2.95
N ILE A 17 -6.52 20.53 3.86
CA ILE A 17 -6.71 21.97 3.65
C ILE A 17 -5.35 22.68 3.50
N LEU A 18 -4.38 22.38 4.35
CA LEU A 18 -3.03 22.95 4.24
C LEU A 18 -2.36 22.56 2.91
N ALA A 19 -2.49 21.33 2.45
CA ALA A 19 -1.99 20.91 1.15
C ALA A 19 -2.66 21.68 0.01
N LEU A 20 -3.98 21.92 0.10
CA LEU A 20 -4.71 22.74 -0.86
C LEU A 20 -4.23 24.20 -0.84
N ILE A 21 -3.99 24.77 0.33
CA ILE A 21 -3.46 26.15 0.45
C ILE A 21 -2.09 26.24 -0.23
N VAL A 22 -1.19 25.28 0.00
CA VAL A 22 0.13 25.23 -0.66
C VAL A 22 -0.03 25.15 -2.17
N LEU A 23 -0.95 24.32 -2.66
CA LEU A 23 -1.25 24.21 -4.08
C LEU A 23 -1.77 25.54 -4.66
N LEU A 24 -2.69 26.21 -3.96
CA LEU A 24 -3.24 27.49 -4.40
C LEU A 24 -2.18 28.61 -4.43
N ILE A 25 -1.28 28.65 -3.44
CA ILE A 25 -0.14 29.58 -3.43
C ILE A 25 0.75 29.30 -4.64
N HIS A 26 1.12 28.05 -4.88
CA HIS A 26 1.94 27.69 -6.03
C HIS A 26 1.24 28.03 -7.35
N TRP A 27 -0.06 27.75 -7.44
CA TRP A 27 -0.89 28.10 -8.61
C TRP A 27 -0.89 29.61 -8.90
N SER A 28 -1.07 30.44 -7.87
CA SER A 28 -1.09 31.89 -8.03
C SER A 28 0.23 32.47 -8.56
N GLN A 29 1.35 31.80 -8.30
CA GLN A 29 2.69 32.22 -8.73
C GLN A 29 3.07 31.69 -10.11
N THR A 30 2.58 30.51 -10.50
CA THR A 30 3.04 29.79 -11.70
C THR A 30 1.99 29.77 -12.81
N GLY A 31 0.74 30.15 -12.54
CA GLY A 31 -0.35 30.11 -13.52
C GLY A 31 -0.65 28.68 -14.00
N ILE A 32 -0.56 27.68 -13.10
CA ILE A 32 -0.83 26.28 -13.46
C ILE A 32 -2.15 26.14 -14.20
N VAL A 33 -2.15 25.45 -15.32
CA VAL A 33 -3.36 25.03 -16.02
C VAL A 33 -3.73 23.62 -15.55
N ALA A 34 -5.02 23.33 -15.41
CA ALA A 34 -5.50 21.97 -15.07
C ALA A 34 -5.41 21.06 -16.31
N ASP A 35 -4.18 20.93 -16.83
CA ASP A 35 -3.80 20.09 -17.95
C ASP A 35 -3.46 18.66 -17.51
N ARG A 36 -2.96 17.85 -18.45
CA ARG A 36 -2.53 16.46 -18.18
C ARG A 36 -1.45 16.40 -17.10
N THR A 37 -0.51 17.34 -17.06
CA THR A 37 0.59 17.38 -16.08
C THR A 37 0.05 17.60 -14.67
N PHE A 38 -0.93 18.47 -14.51
CA PHE A 38 -1.61 18.66 -13.24
C PHE A 38 -2.27 17.36 -12.74
N TRP A 39 -3.00 16.66 -13.60
CA TRP A 39 -3.64 15.39 -13.23
C TRP A 39 -2.63 14.29 -12.92
N GLN A 40 -1.52 14.21 -13.65
CA GLN A 40 -0.41 13.29 -13.33
C GLN A 40 0.15 13.58 -11.93
N PHE A 41 0.34 14.84 -11.57
CA PHE A 41 0.77 15.24 -10.23
C PHE A 41 -0.23 14.81 -9.16
N LEU A 42 -1.52 15.13 -9.32
CA LEU A 42 -2.55 14.84 -8.33
C LEU A 42 -2.72 13.34 -8.10
N VAL A 43 -2.78 12.56 -9.17
CA VAL A 43 -2.89 11.09 -9.12
C VAL A 43 -1.64 10.49 -8.47
N ARG A 44 -0.45 11.01 -8.79
CA ARG A 44 0.81 10.57 -8.14
C ARG A 44 0.80 10.87 -6.65
N TRP A 45 0.34 12.01 -6.25
CA TRP A 45 0.24 12.37 -4.83
C TRP A 45 -0.68 11.41 -4.06
N ILE A 46 -1.86 11.09 -4.61
CA ILE A 46 -2.79 10.12 -4.00
C ILE A 46 -2.16 8.72 -3.97
N HIS A 47 -1.48 8.29 -5.04
CA HIS A 47 -0.76 7.02 -5.09
C HIS A 47 0.30 6.93 -4.00
N VAL A 48 1.10 7.97 -3.82
CA VAL A 48 2.17 8.02 -2.79
C VAL A 48 1.59 7.98 -1.38
N ILE A 49 0.56 8.78 -1.06
CA ILE A 49 -0.07 8.77 0.27
C ILE A 49 -0.65 7.38 0.58
N SER A 50 -1.34 6.78 -0.40
CA SER A 50 -1.88 5.42 -0.26
C SER A 50 -0.77 4.39 -0.05
N GLY A 51 0.33 4.51 -0.79
CA GLY A 51 1.51 3.66 -0.67
C GLY A 51 2.18 3.78 0.70
N VAL A 52 2.31 4.99 1.23
CA VAL A 52 2.85 5.23 2.59
C VAL A 52 1.99 4.51 3.64
N MET A 53 0.66 4.61 3.55
CA MET A 53 -0.24 3.90 4.46
C MET A 53 -0.11 2.38 4.31
N TRP A 54 -0.11 1.86 3.07
CA TRP A 54 -0.02 0.43 2.80
C TRP A 54 1.29 -0.17 3.29
N ILE A 55 2.43 0.38 2.87
CA ILE A 55 3.75 -0.14 3.22
C ILE A 55 4.07 0.11 4.70
N GLY A 56 3.67 1.26 5.24
CA GLY A 56 3.83 1.55 6.66
C GLY A 56 3.11 0.55 7.57
N LEU A 57 1.86 0.19 7.23
CA LEU A 57 1.12 -0.84 7.97
C LEU A 57 1.71 -2.25 7.75
N LEU A 58 2.20 -2.58 6.54
CA LEU A 58 2.90 -3.83 6.28
C LEU A 58 4.13 -3.98 7.20
N TRP A 59 4.94 -2.94 7.27
CA TRP A 59 6.15 -2.92 8.10
C TRP A 59 5.82 -2.88 9.60
N TYR A 60 4.79 -2.13 9.99
CA TYR A 60 4.28 -2.17 11.38
C TYR A 60 3.90 -3.59 11.81
N PHE A 61 3.15 -4.32 10.98
CA PHE A 61 2.78 -5.70 11.30
C PHE A 61 4.02 -6.61 11.43
N ASN A 62 5.01 -6.48 10.55
CA ASN A 62 6.13 -7.42 10.49
C ASN A 62 7.29 -7.02 11.41
N PHE A 63 7.55 -5.74 11.64
CA PHE A 63 8.66 -5.28 12.49
C PHE A 63 8.25 -4.99 13.93
N VAL A 64 6.97 -4.68 14.16
CA VAL A 64 6.50 -4.28 15.50
C VAL A 64 5.47 -5.28 16.03
N SER A 65 4.31 -5.40 15.40
CA SER A 65 3.17 -6.15 15.96
C SER A 65 3.48 -7.64 16.14
N THR A 66 3.91 -8.32 15.08
CA THR A 66 4.17 -9.77 15.11
C THR A 66 5.27 -10.17 16.09
N PRO A 67 6.47 -9.53 16.14
CA PRO A 67 7.51 -9.90 17.09
C PRO A 67 7.21 -9.49 18.54
N THR A 68 6.33 -8.49 18.77
CA THR A 68 5.98 -8.03 20.11
C THR A 68 4.83 -8.84 20.72
N THR A 69 3.90 -9.33 19.92
CA THR A 69 2.71 -10.08 20.40
C THR A 69 3.05 -11.24 21.38
N PRO A 70 4.09 -12.06 21.16
CA PRO A 70 4.45 -13.12 22.11
C PRO A 70 4.88 -12.62 23.50
N ARG A 71 5.33 -11.37 23.59
CA ARG A 71 5.75 -10.74 24.87
C ARG A 71 4.58 -10.21 25.69
N ILE A 72 3.39 -10.12 25.12
CA ILE A 72 2.18 -9.66 25.77
C ILE A 72 1.62 -10.81 26.60
N PRO A 73 1.18 -10.59 27.86
CA PRO A 73 0.49 -11.59 28.66
C PRO A 73 -0.68 -12.23 27.91
N GLU A 74 -0.90 -13.53 28.11
CA GLU A 74 -1.85 -14.31 27.31
C GLU A 74 -3.30 -13.81 27.44
N ASP A 75 -3.68 -13.34 28.60
CA ASP A 75 -5.00 -12.77 28.89
C ASP A 75 -5.28 -11.46 28.15
N LEU A 76 -4.25 -10.69 27.77
CA LEU A 76 -4.35 -9.42 27.05
C LEU A 76 -4.28 -9.57 25.53
N ARG A 77 -3.71 -10.65 25.01
CA ARG A 77 -3.57 -10.89 23.54
C ARG A 77 -4.90 -10.85 22.78
N PRO A 78 -6.02 -11.40 23.31
CA PRO A 78 -7.30 -11.35 22.61
C PRO A 78 -7.79 -9.95 22.29
N ALA A 79 -7.45 -8.94 23.12
CA ALA A 79 -7.82 -7.55 22.89
C ALA A 79 -7.21 -6.99 21.60
N LEU A 80 -5.94 -7.33 21.30
CA LEU A 80 -5.28 -6.92 20.04
C LEU A 80 -6.01 -7.50 18.82
N GLY A 81 -6.29 -8.80 18.85
CA GLY A 81 -6.97 -9.49 17.76
C GLY A 81 -8.41 -9.02 17.54
N LYS A 82 -9.10 -8.61 18.59
CA LYS A 82 -10.50 -8.19 18.56
C LYS A 82 -10.69 -6.73 18.15
N TYR A 83 -9.81 -5.83 18.57
CA TYR A 83 -10.03 -4.39 18.42
C TYR A 83 -9.00 -3.71 17.48
N ILE A 84 -7.71 -3.93 17.69
CA ILE A 84 -6.67 -3.19 16.98
C ILE A 84 -6.41 -3.80 15.60
N THR A 85 -6.21 -5.11 15.54
CA THR A 85 -5.83 -5.78 14.28
C THR A 85 -6.88 -5.63 13.18
N PRO A 86 -8.19 -5.81 13.42
CA PRO A 86 -9.20 -5.63 12.37
C PRO A 86 -9.25 -4.21 11.81
N ALA A 87 -9.09 -3.18 12.67
CA ALA A 87 -9.04 -1.79 12.24
C ALA A 87 -7.80 -1.50 11.37
N ALA A 88 -6.63 -1.98 11.79
CA ALA A 88 -5.40 -1.84 11.01
C ALA A 88 -5.47 -2.61 9.67
N LEU A 89 -6.08 -3.80 9.65
CA LEU A 89 -6.30 -4.59 8.42
C LEU A 89 -7.27 -3.93 7.46
N PHE A 90 -8.25 -3.17 7.93
CA PHE A 90 -9.13 -2.37 7.08
C PHE A 90 -8.30 -1.34 6.29
N TRP A 91 -7.53 -0.50 6.96
CA TRP A 91 -6.69 0.50 6.33
C TRP A 91 -5.61 -0.11 5.43
N PHE A 92 -4.96 -1.16 5.89
CA PHE A 92 -3.95 -1.90 5.12
C PHE A 92 -4.47 -2.36 3.76
N ARG A 93 -5.64 -2.97 3.76
CA ARG A 93 -6.26 -3.55 2.56
C ARG A 93 -6.74 -2.48 1.57
N TRP A 94 -7.42 -1.44 2.09
CA TRP A 94 -7.92 -0.37 1.24
C TRP A 94 -6.83 0.56 0.75
N ALA A 95 -5.79 0.79 1.53
CA ALA A 95 -4.60 1.49 1.09
C ALA A 95 -3.88 0.74 -0.04
N ALA A 96 -3.76 -0.60 0.06
CA ALA A 96 -3.24 -1.42 -1.03
C ALA A 96 -4.08 -1.29 -2.31
N MET A 97 -5.41 -1.34 -2.21
CA MET A 97 -6.31 -1.16 -3.35
C MET A 97 -6.14 0.22 -3.98
N SER A 98 -6.19 1.27 -3.16
CA SER A 98 -5.99 2.65 -3.61
C SER A 98 -4.63 2.82 -4.32
N THR A 99 -3.56 2.26 -3.75
CA THR A 99 -2.22 2.33 -4.35
C THR A 99 -2.19 1.72 -5.75
N ILE A 100 -2.76 0.53 -5.92
CA ILE A 100 -2.79 -0.14 -7.25
C ILE A 100 -3.65 0.65 -8.24
N VAL A 101 -4.86 1.05 -7.85
CA VAL A 101 -5.77 1.78 -8.74
C VAL A 101 -5.13 3.08 -9.21
N PHE A 102 -4.62 3.91 -8.30
CA PHE A 102 -3.99 5.18 -8.67
C PHE A 102 -2.63 4.99 -9.36
N GLY A 103 -1.93 3.89 -9.10
CA GLY A 103 -0.72 3.51 -9.83
C GLY A 103 -1.01 3.18 -11.30
N ILE A 104 -2.07 2.40 -11.57
CA ILE A 104 -2.52 2.09 -12.93
C ILE A 104 -2.98 3.36 -13.66
N VAL A 105 -3.81 4.19 -13.01
CA VAL A 105 -4.26 5.47 -13.58
C VAL A 105 -3.06 6.36 -13.90
N LEU A 106 -2.06 6.42 -13.02
CA LEU A 106 -0.84 7.18 -13.26
C LEU A 106 -0.05 6.65 -14.46
N ALA A 107 0.08 5.34 -14.60
CA ALA A 107 0.75 4.72 -15.75
C ALA A 107 0.02 5.00 -17.07
N ILE A 108 -1.32 5.01 -17.07
CA ILE A 108 -2.15 5.41 -18.22
C ILE A 108 -1.90 6.89 -18.56
N LEU A 109 -1.96 7.79 -17.56
CA LEU A 109 -1.73 9.22 -17.77
C LEU A 109 -0.30 9.56 -18.24
N ASN A 110 0.65 8.66 -18.08
CA ASN A 110 2.02 8.81 -18.54
C ASN A 110 2.34 7.97 -19.79
N ASP A 111 1.36 7.32 -20.41
CA ASP A 111 1.44 6.52 -21.65
C ASP A 111 2.43 5.36 -21.60
N TYR A 112 2.72 4.80 -20.41
CA TYR A 112 3.67 3.68 -20.31
C TYR A 112 3.08 2.39 -19.71
N LEU A 113 1.74 2.30 -19.52
CA LEU A 113 1.12 1.14 -18.87
C LEU A 113 1.48 -0.18 -19.54
N ILE A 114 1.34 -0.22 -20.86
CA ILE A 114 1.59 -1.45 -21.64
C ILE A 114 3.08 -1.77 -21.62
N GLN A 115 3.94 -0.80 -21.93
CA GLN A 115 5.39 -0.94 -21.94
C GLN A 115 5.91 -1.44 -20.60
N ALA A 116 5.42 -0.89 -19.48
CA ALA A 116 5.81 -1.33 -18.15
C ALA A 116 5.38 -2.77 -17.85
N TYR A 117 4.12 -3.14 -18.12
CA TYR A 117 3.66 -4.51 -17.85
C TYR A 117 4.21 -5.56 -18.82
N THR A 118 4.59 -5.18 -20.03
CA THR A 118 5.29 -6.07 -20.98
C THR A 118 6.81 -6.07 -20.78
N LEU A 119 7.30 -5.28 -19.80
CA LEU A 119 8.72 -5.06 -19.52
C LEU A 119 9.47 -4.52 -20.75
N ASP A 120 8.79 -3.71 -21.53
CA ASP A 120 9.24 -3.10 -22.78
C ASP A 120 10.06 -4.06 -23.62
N ALA A 121 9.32 -5.03 -24.21
CA ALA A 121 9.88 -6.16 -24.94
C ALA A 121 11.02 -5.68 -25.87
N VAL A 122 12.06 -6.43 -25.86
CA VAL A 122 13.33 -6.29 -26.55
C VAL A 122 13.13 -5.79 -27.98
N ASP A 123 13.87 -4.79 -28.39
CA ASP A 123 13.92 -4.31 -29.76
C ASP A 123 14.48 -5.38 -30.73
N SER A 124 14.48 -5.11 -32.02
CA SER A 124 14.99 -6.02 -33.06
C SER A 124 16.48 -6.41 -32.88
N ASN A 125 17.23 -5.69 -32.05
CA ASN A 125 18.65 -5.90 -31.75
C ASN A 125 18.88 -6.65 -30.45
N GLY A 126 17.83 -7.00 -29.71
CA GLY A 126 17.92 -7.69 -28.42
C GLY A 126 18.19 -6.75 -27.23
N ALA A 127 18.13 -5.43 -27.40
CA ALA A 127 18.26 -4.46 -26.35
C ALA A 127 16.90 -3.99 -25.84
N PHE A 128 16.81 -3.62 -24.57
CA PHE A 128 15.63 -2.94 -24.05
C PHE A 128 15.52 -1.55 -24.66
N SER A 129 14.37 -1.25 -25.28
CA SER A 129 14.15 0.04 -25.94
C SER A 129 14.17 1.21 -24.96
N GLU A 130 13.66 0.99 -23.72
CA GLU A 130 13.63 1.99 -22.65
C GLU A 130 13.86 1.33 -21.28
N PRO A 131 15.08 1.31 -20.75
CA PRO A 131 15.42 0.65 -19.47
C PRO A 131 14.57 1.09 -18.30
N ARG A 132 14.13 2.34 -18.29
CA ARG A 132 13.24 2.89 -17.26
C ARG A 132 11.87 2.20 -17.24
N TYR A 133 11.34 1.74 -18.40
CA TYR A 133 10.06 1.01 -18.44
C TYR A 133 10.21 -0.41 -17.91
N VAL A 134 11.37 -1.02 -18.11
CA VAL A 134 11.69 -2.31 -17.48
C VAL A 134 11.72 -2.16 -15.97
N LEU A 135 12.41 -1.13 -15.46
CA LEU A 135 12.55 -0.92 -14.02
C LEU A 135 11.20 -0.61 -13.35
N ILE A 136 10.43 0.34 -13.89
CA ILE A 136 9.11 0.64 -13.36
C ILE A 136 8.15 -0.56 -13.49
N GLY A 137 8.27 -1.33 -14.58
CA GLY A 137 7.47 -2.53 -14.82
C GLY A 137 7.72 -3.62 -13.79
N ILE A 138 8.96 -3.88 -13.44
CA ILE A 138 9.32 -4.78 -12.33
C ILE A 138 8.65 -4.29 -11.04
N GLY A 139 8.75 -3.01 -10.72
CA GLY A 139 8.09 -2.40 -9.56
C GLY A 139 6.57 -2.58 -9.58
N MET A 140 5.94 -2.39 -10.74
CA MET A 140 4.49 -2.57 -10.93
C MET A 140 4.06 -4.03 -10.76
N TRP A 141 4.81 -4.99 -11.31
CA TRP A 141 4.55 -6.41 -11.10
C TRP A 141 4.70 -6.82 -9.63
N LEU A 142 5.76 -6.39 -8.95
CA LEU A 142 5.94 -6.66 -7.52
C LEU A 142 4.79 -6.07 -6.70
N GLY A 143 4.37 -4.83 -6.97
CA GLY A 143 3.21 -4.21 -6.34
C GLY A 143 1.92 -4.98 -6.58
N THR A 144 1.68 -5.43 -7.82
CA THR A 144 0.50 -6.23 -8.20
C THR A 144 0.47 -7.57 -7.47
N ILE A 145 1.60 -8.28 -7.40
CA ILE A 145 1.73 -9.54 -6.65
C ILE A 145 1.46 -9.30 -5.16
N MET A 146 2.02 -8.24 -4.59
CA MET A 146 1.80 -7.90 -3.19
C MET A 146 0.33 -7.55 -2.90
N TRP A 147 -0.33 -6.81 -3.78
CA TRP A 147 -1.76 -6.51 -3.70
C TRP A 147 -2.61 -7.78 -3.80
N PHE A 148 -2.30 -8.67 -4.76
CA PHE A 148 -2.96 -9.96 -4.89
C PHE A 148 -2.84 -10.78 -3.60
N ASN A 149 -1.64 -10.85 -3.03
CA ASN A 149 -1.43 -11.51 -1.75
C ASN A 149 -2.30 -10.91 -0.64
N VAL A 150 -2.43 -9.58 -0.57
CA VAL A 150 -3.27 -8.92 0.45
C VAL A 150 -4.73 -9.35 0.33
N TRP A 151 -5.30 -9.31 -0.86
CA TRP A 151 -6.73 -9.50 -1.07
C TRP A 151 -7.14 -10.97 -1.12
N PHE A 152 -6.35 -11.82 -1.74
CA PHE A 152 -6.74 -13.20 -2.04
C PHE A 152 -6.07 -14.23 -1.14
N LEU A 153 -4.95 -13.91 -0.51
CA LEU A 153 -4.22 -14.85 0.35
C LEU A 153 -4.22 -14.42 1.82
N ILE A 154 -3.85 -13.19 2.12
CA ILE A 154 -3.74 -12.71 3.51
C ILE A 154 -5.13 -12.48 4.11
N TRP A 155 -5.97 -11.69 3.46
CA TRP A 155 -7.27 -11.29 4.00
C TRP A 155 -8.20 -12.47 4.33
N PRO A 156 -8.44 -13.47 3.44
CA PRO A 156 -9.28 -14.60 3.78
C PRO A 156 -8.76 -15.42 4.96
N LYS A 157 -7.43 -15.52 5.10
CA LYS A 157 -6.80 -16.20 6.23
C LYS A 157 -6.91 -15.41 7.52
N GLN A 158 -6.79 -14.10 7.46
CA GLN A 158 -7.00 -13.21 8.62
C GLN A 158 -8.45 -13.25 9.11
N GLN A 159 -9.42 -13.27 8.20
CA GLN A 159 -10.84 -13.42 8.57
C GLN A 159 -11.08 -14.71 9.37
N ARG A 160 -10.47 -15.83 8.94
CA ARG A 160 -10.55 -17.12 9.63
C ARG A 160 -9.82 -17.10 10.98
N ALA A 161 -8.60 -16.60 11.00
CA ALA A 161 -7.75 -16.57 12.19
C ALA A 161 -8.38 -15.74 13.33
N LEU A 162 -8.94 -14.58 12.98
CA LEU A 162 -9.52 -13.62 13.93
C LEU A 162 -11.04 -13.78 14.13
N ASN A 163 -11.68 -14.69 13.38
CA ASN A 163 -13.14 -14.84 13.36
C ASN A 163 -13.86 -13.49 13.17
N ILE A 164 -13.42 -12.72 12.19
CA ILE A 164 -13.98 -11.38 11.93
C ILE A 164 -15.46 -11.51 11.60
N ASP A 165 -16.28 -10.65 12.21
CA ASP A 165 -17.74 -10.63 12.08
C ASP A 165 -18.42 -11.96 12.49
N ASN A 166 -17.73 -12.78 13.29
CA ASN A 166 -18.21 -14.11 13.72
C ASN A 166 -18.60 -15.06 12.57
N ARG A 167 -17.89 -14.95 11.43
CA ARG A 167 -18.18 -15.76 10.22
C ARG A 167 -17.74 -17.22 10.32
N TYR A 168 -16.89 -17.55 11.28
CA TYR A 168 -16.28 -18.88 11.45
C TYR A 168 -16.39 -19.34 12.91
N PRO A 169 -17.63 -19.41 13.50
CA PRO A 169 -17.80 -19.70 14.93
C PRO A 169 -17.28 -21.10 15.31
N ASP A 170 -17.50 -22.10 14.45
CA ASP A 170 -17.18 -23.50 14.71
C ASP A 170 -15.72 -23.87 14.41
N MET A 171 -14.88 -22.91 14.00
CA MET A 171 -13.48 -23.18 13.65
C MET A 171 -12.66 -23.44 14.90
N THR A 172 -11.92 -24.55 14.94
CA THR A 172 -11.06 -24.95 16.07
C THR A 172 -9.92 -23.94 16.29
N LYS A 173 -9.38 -23.89 17.52
CA LYS A 173 -8.23 -23.03 17.86
C LYS A 173 -7.02 -23.34 16.99
N ASP A 174 -6.77 -24.61 16.70
CA ASP A 174 -5.64 -25.06 15.87
C ASP A 174 -5.80 -24.61 14.41
N ALA A 175 -6.99 -24.75 13.85
CA ALA A 175 -7.28 -24.29 12.49
C ALA A 175 -7.16 -22.74 12.36
N ARG A 176 -7.60 -21.99 13.37
CA ARG A 176 -7.38 -20.53 13.43
C ARG A 176 -5.90 -20.19 13.53
N GLY A 177 -5.14 -20.92 14.36
CA GLY A 177 -3.69 -20.77 14.46
C GLY A 177 -2.97 -21.03 13.15
N ALA A 178 -3.35 -22.10 12.44
CA ALA A 178 -2.79 -22.42 11.12
C ALA A 178 -3.09 -21.33 10.07
N ALA A 179 -4.32 -20.82 10.06
CA ALA A 179 -4.70 -19.70 9.19
C ALA A 179 -3.88 -18.43 9.49
N GLY A 180 -3.69 -18.11 10.78
CA GLY A 180 -2.89 -16.96 11.20
C GLY A 180 -1.40 -17.11 10.81
N LYS A 181 -0.81 -18.29 11.01
CA LYS A 181 0.57 -18.57 10.58
C LYS A 181 0.73 -18.42 9.06
N SER A 182 -0.21 -18.94 8.28
CA SER A 182 -0.19 -18.81 6.83
C SER A 182 -0.34 -17.35 6.38
N ALA A 183 -1.25 -16.57 6.97
CA ALA A 183 -1.38 -15.14 6.70
C ALA A 183 -0.07 -14.39 7.01
N GLY A 184 0.57 -14.69 8.14
CA GLY A 184 1.86 -14.12 8.54
C GLY A 184 2.98 -14.43 7.55
N MET A 185 3.02 -15.65 6.99
CA MET A 185 4.00 -16.03 5.97
C MET A 185 3.84 -15.18 4.70
N PHE A 186 2.64 -15.05 4.16
CA PHE A 186 2.39 -14.19 2.99
C PHE A 186 2.66 -12.71 3.26
N SER A 187 2.40 -12.25 4.49
CA SER A 187 2.75 -10.90 4.91
C SER A 187 4.28 -10.68 4.89
N ARG A 188 5.07 -11.67 5.32
CA ARG A 188 6.54 -11.60 5.24
C ARG A 188 7.05 -11.65 3.81
N ILE A 189 6.42 -12.42 2.92
CA ILE A 189 6.72 -12.39 1.49
C ILE A 189 6.48 -10.97 0.95
N ASN A 190 5.37 -10.34 1.29
CA ASN A 190 5.11 -8.96 0.90
C ASN A 190 6.16 -7.98 1.46
N THR A 191 6.64 -8.19 2.68
CA THR A 191 7.74 -7.38 3.24
C THR A 191 9.03 -7.55 2.44
N LEU A 192 9.38 -8.77 2.07
CA LEU A 192 10.52 -9.05 1.18
C LEU A 192 10.39 -8.31 -0.16
N LEU A 193 9.22 -8.40 -0.79
CA LEU A 193 8.95 -7.79 -2.10
C LEU A 193 8.85 -6.26 -2.02
N SER A 194 8.50 -5.69 -0.87
CA SER A 194 8.29 -4.25 -0.72
C SER A 194 9.57 -3.44 -0.93
N ILE A 195 10.72 -3.97 -0.53
CA ILE A 195 12.00 -3.26 -0.65
C ILE A 195 12.41 -3.10 -2.12
N PRO A 196 12.51 -4.17 -2.94
CA PRO A 196 12.83 -4.01 -4.36
C PRO A 196 11.72 -3.28 -5.13
N MET A 197 10.47 -3.43 -4.74
CA MET A 197 9.36 -2.69 -5.34
C MET A 197 9.56 -1.18 -5.16
N LEU A 198 9.83 -0.71 -3.94
CA LEU A 198 10.10 0.71 -3.67
C LEU A 198 11.35 1.20 -4.38
N PHE A 199 12.42 0.38 -4.44
CA PHE A 199 13.61 0.70 -5.22
C PHE A 199 13.27 0.96 -6.68
N CYS A 200 12.49 0.08 -7.32
CA CYS A 200 12.08 0.25 -8.71
C CYS A 200 11.21 1.50 -8.92
N MET A 201 10.28 1.79 -7.99
CA MET A 201 9.42 2.97 -8.08
C MET A 201 10.21 4.28 -8.03
N VAL A 202 11.24 4.34 -7.19
CA VAL A 202 12.13 5.52 -7.09
C VAL A 202 13.13 5.52 -8.23
N GLY A 203 13.78 4.38 -8.50
CA GLY A 203 14.83 4.25 -9.49
C GLY A 203 14.40 4.62 -10.90
N ALA A 204 13.19 4.24 -11.30
CA ALA A 204 12.67 4.53 -12.64
C ALA A 204 12.60 6.03 -13.00
N SER A 205 12.65 6.91 -12.00
CA SER A 205 12.64 8.37 -12.20
C SER A 205 13.98 9.05 -11.94
N HIS A 206 14.96 8.33 -11.38
CA HIS A 206 16.20 8.92 -10.88
C HIS A 206 17.48 8.20 -11.36
N LEU A 207 17.37 6.96 -11.84
CA LEU A 207 18.50 6.27 -12.44
C LEU A 207 18.58 6.57 -13.94
N PRO A 208 19.81 6.68 -14.50
CA PRO A 208 20.02 6.90 -15.93
C PRO A 208 19.52 5.73 -16.77
#